data_1a3cf0dbbbf702c5a2365b8b775654bd
#
_entry.id   1a3cf0dbbbf702c5a2365b8b775654bd
#
_cell.length_a   1.000
_cell.length_b   1.000
_cell.length_c   1.000
_cell.angle_alpha   90.00
_cell.angle_beta   90.00
_cell.angle_gamma   90.00
#
_symmetry.space_group_name_H-M   'P 1'
#
loop_
_entity.id
_entity.type
_entity.pdbx_description
1 polymer ?
#
loop_
_entity_poly.entity_id
_entity_poly.type
_entity_poly.pdbx_seq_one_letter_code
_entity_poly.pdbx_strand_id
1 'polypeptide(L)'
;MDLLQILQILFLIGRIIVGGYFLMAGFNHFKNVKMMAGYAASKGTPSAEAAIIGTGILLVLGGASFLLGYHPTIGTILLVIFLLGVSMKIHNFWTVADPQARMNEQAHFGKNIAMIGFLLMTLMINRPWPYSLGSVATRP
;
A
#
# COMPACT_ATOMS: atom_id res chain seq x y z
N MET A 1 -8.49 -22.69 -22.43
CA MET A 1 -8.56 -21.45 -21.64
C MET A 1 -8.65 -20.30 -22.63
N ASP A 2 -9.70 -19.50 -22.53
CA ASP A 2 -9.87 -18.34 -23.43
C ASP A 2 -9.05 -17.13 -22.94
N LEU A 3 -8.95 -16.10 -23.79
CA LEU A 3 -8.19 -14.90 -23.46
C LEU A 3 -8.71 -14.20 -22.19
N LEU A 4 -10.03 -14.18 -21.98
CA LEU A 4 -10.63 -13.56 -20.81
C LEU A 4 -10.20 -14.27 -19.51
N GLN A 5 -10.21 -15.60 -19.51
CA GLN A 5 -9.75 -16.40 -18.36
C GLN A 5 -8.28 -16.12 -18.04
N ILE A 6 -7.42 -16.02 -19.07
CA ILE A 6 -6.02 -15.67 -18.89
C ILE A 6 -5.88 -14.30 -18.22
N LEU A 7 -6.57 -13.28 -18.71
CA LEU A 7 -6.53 -11.93 -18.16
C LEU A 7 -7.04 -11.88 -16.71
N GLN A 8 -8.08 -12.63 -16.37
CA GLN A 8 -8.59 -12.74 -15.00
C GLN A 8 -7.59 -13.37 -14.05
N ILE A 9 -6.85 -14.41 -14.50
CA ILE A 9 -5.80 -15.05 -13.71
C ILE A 9 -4.62 -14.09 -13.51
N LEU A 10 -4.19 -13.39 -14.56
CA LEU A 10 -3.13 -12.38 -14.45
C LEU A 10 -3.51 -11.26 -13.47
N PHE A 11 -4.77 -10.82 -13.51
CA PHE A 11 -5.28 -9.85 -12.55
C PHE A 11 -5.27 -10.37 -11.10
N LEU A 12 -5.64 -11.64 -10.89
CA LEU A 12 -5.54 -12.28 -9.57
C LEU A 12 -4.11 -12.35 -9.08
N ILE A 13 -3.16 -12.73 -9.94
CA ILE A 13 -1.73 -12.75 -9.61
C ILE A 13 -1.26 -11.34 -9.20
N GLY A 14 -1.61 -10.32 -9.96
CA GLY A 14 -1.30 -8.92 -9.61
C GLY A 14 -1.86 -8.51 -8.24
N ARG A 15 -3.09 -8.90 -7.93
CA ARG A 15 -3.71 -8.67 -6.61
C ARG A 15 -2.95 -9.37 -5.48
N ILE A 16 -2.53 -10.61 -5.69
CA ILE A 16 -1.74 -11.37 -4.69
C ILE A 16 -0.41 -10.66 -4.44
N ILE A 17 0.28 -10.22 -5.47
CA ILE A 17 1.56 -9.52 -5.34
C ILE A 17 1.38 -8.20 -4.59
N VAL A 18 0.45 -7.36 -5.03
CA VAL A 18 0.24 -6.02 -4.45
C VAL A 18 -0.34 -6.10 -3.04
N GLY A 19 -1.41 -6.87 -2.86
CA GLY A 19 -2.03 -7.04 -1.55
C GLY A 19 -1.10 -7.71 -0.55
N GLY A 20 -0.37 -8.73 -0.98
CA GLY A 20 0.67 -9.41 -0.18
C GLY A 20 1.79 -8.46 0.25
N TYR A 21 2.29 -7.63 -0.66
CA TYR A 21 3.29 -6.61 -0.34
C TYR A 21 2.82 -5.66 0.78
N PHE A 22 1.62 -5.12 0.67
CA PHE A 22 1.09 -4.20 1.70
C PHE A 22 0.78 -4.91 3.02
N LEU A 23 0.28 -6.15 2.99
CA LEU A 23 0.10 -6.95 4.20
C LEU A 23 1.42 -7.21 4.92
N MET A 24 2.46 -7.63 4.20
CA MET A 24 3.79 -7.84 4.77
C MET A 24 4.36 -6.54 5.36
N ALA A 25 4.20 -5.41 4.66
CA ALA A 25 4.61 -4.11 5.15
C ALA A 25 3.86 -3.74 6.44
N GLY A 26 2.55 -3.97 6.51
CA GLY A 26 1.74 -3.72 7.70
C GLY A 26 2.16 -4.59 8.89
N PHE A 27 2.36 -5.88 8.70
CA PHE A 27 2.88 -6.77 9.75
C PHE A 27 4.27 -6.35 10.23
N ASN A 28 5.13 -5.88 9.32
CA ASN A 28 6.45 -5.36 9.69
C ASN A 28 6.35 -4.10 10.58
N HIS A 29 5.33 -3.25 10.37
CA HIS A 29 5.08 -2.10 11.25
C HIS A 29 4.84 -2.57 12.69
N PHE A 30 4.00 -3.58 12.91
CA PHE A 30 3.72 -4.11 14.25
C PHE A 30 4.91 -4.85 14.87
N LYS A 31 5.66 -5.60 14.06
CA LYS A 31 6.85 -6.34 14.54
C LYS A 31 7.97 -5.41 14.97
N ASN A 32 8.15 -4.28 14.31
CA ASN A 32 9.28 -3.38 14.45
C ASN A 32 8.91 -1.95 14.91
N VAL A 33 7.81 -1.82 15.68
CA VAL A 33 7.25 -0.51 16.11
C VAL A 33 8.34 0.42 16.64
N LYS A 34 9.13 -0.01 17.63
CA LYS A 34 10.11 0.84 18.29
C LYS A 34 11.22 1.34 17.35
N MET A 35 11.74 0.44 16.50
CA MET A 35 12.77 0.79 15.53
C MET A 35 12.24 1.78 14.49
N MET A 36 11.07 1.51 13.93
CA MET A 36 10.45 2.38 12.92
C MET A 36 10.01 3.72 13.51
N ALA A 37 9.49 3.72 14.74
CA ALA A 37 9.13 4.94 15.45
C ALA A 37 10.37 5.81 15.76
N GLY A 38 11.51 5.21 16.12
CA GLY A 38 12.76 5.94 16.28
C GLY A 38 13.19 6.67 15.00
N TYR A 39 13.11 5.99 13.85
CA TYR A 39 13.39 6.62 12.56
C TYR A 39 12.37 7.70 12.21
N ALA A 40 11.09 7.45 12.39
CA ALA A 40 10.03 8.42 12.13
C ALA A 40 10.16 9.67 13.03
N ALA A 41 10.53 9.50 14.29
CA ALA A 41 10.79 10.60 15.22
C ALA A 41 11.99 11.44 14.77
N SER A 42 13.08 10.84 14.29
CA SER A 42 14.22 11.57 13.73
C SER A 42 13.86 12.41 12.49
N LYS A 43 12.79 12.05 11.78
CA LYS A 43 12.18 12.81 10.70
C LYS A 43 11.11 13.81 11.18
N GLY A 44 11.02 14.04 12.50
CA GLY A 44 10.07 15.00 13.10
C GLY A 44 8.62 14.53 13.06
N THR A 45 8.34 13.23 13.10
CA THR A 45 6.97 12.70 13.19
C THR A 45 6.49 12.80 14.64
N PRO A 46 5.41 13.53 14.93
CA PRO A 46 4.85 13.58 16.28
C PRO A 46 4.20 12.24 16.63
N SER A 47 4.23 11.86 17.93
CA SER A 47 3.66 10.61 18.41
C SER A 47 4.04 9.40 17.54
N ALA A 48 5.34 9.25 17.25
CA ALA A 48 5.86 8.33 16.23
C ALA A 48 5.40 6.88 16.41
N GLU A 49 5.32 6.35 17.64
CA GLU A 49 4.81 4.99 17.89
C GLU A 49 3.33 4.84 17.45
N ALA A 50 2.50 5.80 17.83
CA ALA A 50 1.09 5.80 17.41
C ALA A 50 0.95 5.93 15.88
N ALA A 51 1.81 6.74 15.24
CA ALA A 51 1.85 6.87 13.78
C ALA A 51 2.24 5.54 13.11
N ILE A 52 3.22 4.81 13.63
CA ILE A 52 3.62 3.50 13.08
C ILE A 52 2.50 2.47 13.26
N ILE A 53 1.86 2.42 14.43
CA ILE A 53 0.73 1.51 14.66
C ILE A 53 -0.44 1.86 13.72
N GLY A 54 -0.81 3.14 13.64
CA GLY A 54 -1.90 3.60 12.78
C GLY A 54 -1.66 3.30 11.29
N THR A 55 -0.45 3.56 10.80
CA THR A 55 -0.08 3.25 9.41
C THR A 55 0.00 1.74 9.17
N GLY A 56 0.41 0.94 10.16
CA GLY A 56 0.33 -0.52 10.11
C GLY A 56 -1.11 -1.01 9.92
N ILE A 57 -2.07 -0.42 10.62
CA ILE A 57 -3.51 -0.73 10.46
C ILE A 57 -3.98 -0.39 9.03
N LEU A 58 -3.64 0.80 8.51
CA LEU A 58 -3.98 1.19 7.14
C LEU A 58 -3.45 0.18 6.12
N LEU A 59 -2.21 -0.26 6.27
CA LEU A 59 -1.55 -1.23 5.40
C LEU A 59 -2.20 -2.60 5.45
N VAL A 60 -2.53 -3.11 6.65
CA VAL A 60 -3.17 -4.43 6.79
C VAL A 60 -4.59 -4.40 6.24
N LEU A 61 -5.39 -3.42 6.59
CA LEU A 61 -6.77 -3.32 6.10
C LEU A 61 -6.81 -3.07 4.59
N GLY A 62 -5.97 -2.16 4.09
CA GLY A 62 -5.87 -1.85 2.66
C GLY A 62 -5.35 -3.03 1.85
N GLY A 63 -4.28 -3.68 2.31
CA GLY A 63 -3.69 -4.85 1.67
C GLY A 63 -4.64 -6.05 1.65
N ALA A 64 -5.33 -6.33 2.76
CA ALA A 64 -6.33 -7.40 2.84
C ALA A 64 -7.51 -7.14 1.91
N SER A 65 -8.05 -5.91 1.92
CA SER A 65 -9.13 -5.50 1.04
C SER A 65 -8.76 -5.71 -0.44
N PHE A 66 -7.56 -5.28 -0.82
CA PHE A 66 -7.05 -5.39 -2.17
C PHE A 66 -6.80 -6.87 -2.56
N LEU A 67 -6.14 -7.65 -1.70
CA LEU A 67 -5.87 -9.08 -1.92
C LEU A 67 -7.16 -9.87 -2.10
N LEU A 68 -8.12 -9.70 -1.20
CA LEU A 68 -9.37 -10.44 -1.22
C LEU A 68 -10.36 -9.90 -2.26
N GLY A 69 -10.14 -8.70 -2.80
CA GLY A 69 -11.07 -8.01 -3.68
C GLY A 69 -12.40 -7.68 -2.98
N TYR A 70 -12.35 -7.46 -1.66
CA TYR A 70 -13.49 -7.10 -0.84
C TYR A 70 -13.41 -5.61 -0.50
N HIS A 71 -14.42 -4.84 -0.90
CA HIS A 71 -14.43 -3.37 -0.82
C HIS A 71 -13.14 -2.70 -1.35
N PRO A 72 -12.65 -3.04 -2.57
CA PRO A 72 -11.33 -2.61 -3.04
C PRO A 72 -11.18 -1.09 -3.17
N THR A 73 -12.28 -0.32 -3.28
CA THR A 73 -12.23 1.15 -3.25
C THR A 73 -11.74 1.65 -1.90
N ILE A 74 -12.28 1.09 -0.80
CA ILE A 74 -11.84 1.46 0.55
C ILE A 74 -10.39 1.09 0.74
N GLY A 75 -10.01 -0.13 0.33
CA GLY A 75 -8.61 -0.57 0.37
C GLY A 75 -7.68 0.36 -0.39
N THR A 76 -8.05 0.78 -1.61
CA THR A 76 -7.29 1.74 -2.40
C THR A 76 -7.11 3.07 -1.67
N ILE A 77 -8.19 3.63 -1.09
CA ILE A 77 -8.13 4.90 -0.35
C ILE A 77 -7.17 4.79 0.85
N LEU A 78 -7.27 3.72 1.64
CA LEU A 78 -6.39 3.51 2.80
C LEU A 78 -4.92 3.43 2.39
N LEU A 79 -4.61 2.70 1.32
CA LEU A 79 -3.24 2.56 0.80
C LEU A 79 -2.71 3.88 0.21
N VAL A 80 -3.54 4.65 -0.49
CA VAL A 80 -3.15 5.96 -1.03
C VAL A 80 -2.86 6.94 0.09
N ILE A 81 -3.70 6.99 1.14
CA ILE A 81 -3.45 7.84 2.32
C ILE A 81 -2.11 7.48 2.97
N PHE A 82 -1.83 6.18 3.17
CA PHE A 82 -0.54 5.73 3.70
C PHE A 82 0.62 6.17 2.81
N LEU A 83 0.55 5.89 1.51
CA LEU A 83 1.64 6.18 0.56
C LEU A 83 1.92 7.68 0.44
N LEU A 84 0.89 8.53 0.45
CA LEU A 84 1.06 9.98 0.48
C LEU A 84 1.73 10.43 1.78
N GLY A 85 1.24 9.95 2.92
CA GLY A 85 1.79 10.32 4.23
C GLY A 85 3.26 9.94 4.37
N VAL A 86 3.62 8.70 4.07
CA VAL A 86 5.00 8.21 4.16
C VAL A 86 5.92 8.91 3.15
N SER A 87 5.44 9.20 1.95
CA SER A 87 6.23 9.89 0.93
C SER A 87 6.57 11.33 1.35
N MET A 88 5.58 12.05 1.85
CA MET A 88 5.77 13.45 2.24
C MET A 88 6.53 13.60 3.56
N LYS A 89 6.41 12.64 4.49
CA LYS A 89 7.00 12.77 5.83
C LYS A 89 8.34 12.05 5.98
N ILE A 90 8.44 10.86 5.43
CA ILE A 90 9.61 10.00 5.62
C ILE A 90 10.56 10.11 4.43
N HIS A 91 10.02 10.03 3.21
CA HIS A 91 10.81 10.03 1.97
C HIS A 91 10.91 11.43 1.33
N ASN A 92 10.98 12.48 2.16
CA ASN A 92 11.09 13.87 1.76
C ASN A 92 12.53 14.23 1.34
N PHE A 93 12.97 13.63 0.24
CA PHE A 93 14.35 13.70 -0.26
C PHE A 93 14.91 15.13 -0.42
N TRP A 94 14.04 16.13 -0.60
CA TRP A 94 14.43 17.54 -0.74
C TRP A 94 15.01 18.14 0.56
N THR A 95 14.84 17.48 1.69
CA THR A 95 15.42 17.91 2.98
C THR A 95 16.73 17.22 3.31
N VAL A 96 17.18 16.26 2.50
CA VAL A 96 18.35 15.42 2.75
C VAL A 96 19.58 16.04 2.10
N ALA A 97 20.61 16.35 2.90
CA ALA A 97 21.82 17.01 2.44
C ALA A 97 22.80 16.03 1.77
N ASP A 98 22.96 14.82 2.36
CA ASP A 98 23.87 13.80 1.82
C ASP A 98 23.37 13.30 0.46
N PRO A 99 24.21 13.36 -0.62
CA PRO A 99 23.78 13.00 -1.97
C PRO A 99 23.33 11.54 -2.11
N GLN A 100 23.99 10.60 -1.45
CA GLN A 100 23.64 9.19 -1.52
C GLN A 100 22.34 8.88 -0.79
N ALA A 101 22.16 9.42 0.41
CA ALA A 101 20.92 9.29 1.17
C ALA A 101 19.76 9.97 0.43
N ARG A 102 19.99 11.15 -0.17
CA ARG A 102 18.99 11.86 -0.98
C ARG A 102 18.52 11.03 -2.17
N MET A 103 19.43 10.39 -2.89
CA MET A 103 19.11 9.53 -4.03
C MET A 103 18.26 8.33 -3.59
N ASN A 104 18.57 7.71 -2.46
CA ASN A 104 17.80 6.61 -1.90
C ASN A 104 16.37 7.06 -1.53
N GLU A 105 16.22 8.18 -0.84
CA GLU A 105 14.90 8.72 -0.47
C GLU A 105 14.10 9.13 -1.72
N GLN A 106 14.74 9.68 -2.74
CA GLN A 106 14.09 10.00 -4.02
C GLN A 106 13.56 8.75 -4.74
N ALA A 107 14.32 7.65 -4.71
CA ALA A 107 13.87 6.38 -5.28
C ALA A 107 12.64 5.83 -4.53
N HIS A 108 12.64 5.89 -3.19
CA HIS A 108 11.48 5.49 -2.39
C HIS A 108 10.26 6.37 -2.66
N PHE A 109 10.45 7.70 -2.73
CA PHE A 109 9.38 8.64 -3.08
C PHE A 109 8.79 8.32 -4.46
N GLY A 110 9.64 8.19 -5.48
CA GLY A 110 9.22 7.88 -6.85
C GLY A 110 8.45 6.56 -6.95
N LYS A 111 8.93 5.51 -6.29
CA LYS A 111 8.24 4.22 -6.21
C LYS A 111 6.84 4.36 -5.58
N ASN A 112 6.72 5.11 -4.50
CA ASN A 112 5.44 5.30 -3.83
C ASN A 112 4.45 6.09 -4.70
N ILE A 113 4.92 7.12 -5.42
CA ILE A 113 4.08 7.87 -6.37
C ILE A 113 3.61 6.97 -7.52
N ALA A 114 4.48 6.11 -8.05
CA ALA A 114 4.10 5.13 -9.08
C ALA A 114 3.04 4.15 -8.56
N MET A 115 3.17 3.67 -7.31
CA MET A 115 2.17 2.81 -6.68
C MET A 115 0.83 3.53 -6.46
N ILE A 116 0.83 4.81 -6.09
CA ILE A 116 -0.40 5.62 -6.02
C ILE A 116 -1.07 5.66 -7.39
N GLY A 117 -0.32 5.96 -8.44
CA GLY A 117 -0.85 5.96 -9.81
C GLY A 117 -1.50 4.62 -10.18
N PHE A 118 -0.81 3.52 -9.92
CA PHE A 118 -1.36 2.18 -10.14
C PHE A 118 -2.66 1.94 -9.34
N LEU A 119 -2.69 2.26 -8.04
CA LEU A 119 -3.87 2.09 -7.19
C LEU A 119 -5.06 2.91 -7.70
N LEU A 120 -4.84 4.16 -8.12
CA LEU A 120 -5.89 5.00 -8.68
C LEU A 120 -6.47 4.41 -9.97
N MET A 121 -5.64 3.83 -10.83
CA MET A 121 -6.09 3.15 -12.06
C MET A 121 -7.02 1.97 -11.75
N THR A 122 -6.83 1.27 -10.63
CA THR A 122 -7.70 0.14 -10.24
C THR A 122 -9.13 0.55 -9.90
N LEU A 123 -9.38 1.83 -9.63
CA LEU A 123 -10.73 2.34 -9.38
C LEU A 123 -11.64 2.25 -10.61
N MET A 124 -11.07 2.20 -11.81
CA MET A 124 -11.79 2.06 -13.07
C MET A 124 -12.16 0.61 -13.42
N ILE A 125 -11.63 -0.37 -12.67
CA ILE A 125 -11.90 -1.79 -12.92
C ILE A 125 -13.29 -2.15 -12.40
N ASN A 126 -14.12 -2.69 -13.28
CA ASN A 126 -15.49 -3.10 -12.96
C ASN A 126 -15.53 -4.11 -11.79
N ARG A 127 -16.57 -3.99 -10.98
CA ARG A 127 -16.80 -4.84 -9.79
C ARG A 127 -18.03 -5.71 -10.00
N PRO A 128 -18.06 -6.88 -9.33
CA PRO A 128 -17.02 -7.47 -8.49
C PRO A 128 -15.79 -7.90 -9.27
N TRP A 129 -14.61 -7.82 -8.64
CA TRP A 129 -13.37 -8.29 -9.27
C TRP A 129 -13.41 -9.82 -9.49
N PRO A 130 -12.80 -10.33 -10.56
CA PRO A 130 -12.75 -11.79 -10.78
C PRO A 130 -12.03 -12.49 -9.62
N TYR A 131 -12.48 -13.69 -9.28
CA TYR A 131 -11.94 -14.51 -8.19
C TYR A 131 -11.80 -13.75 -6.85
N SER A 132 -12.81 -12.98 -6.48
CA SER A 132 -12.81 -12.16 -5.26
C SER A 132 -13.88 -12.57 -4.28
N LEU A 133 -13.73 -12.22 -2.99
CA LEU A 133 -14.80 -12.38 -2.01
C LEU A 133 -16.00 -11.49 -2.34
N GLY A 134 -15.81 -10.35 -3.00
CA GLY A 134 -16.88 -9.52 -3.51
C GLY A 134 -17.74 -10.24 -4.53
N SER A 135 -17.17 -11.12 -5.36
CA SER A 135 -17.93 -11.92 -6.33
C SER A 135 -18.74 -13.05 -5.68
N VAL A 136 -18.32 -13.54 -4.53
CA VAL A 136 -19.06 -14.57 -3.77
C VAL A 136 -20.24 -13.94 -3.04
N ALA A 137 -20.05 -12.76 -2.45
CA ALA A 137 -21.07 -12.06 -1.69
C ALA A 137 -22.26 -11.55 -2.54
N THR A 138 -22.07 -11.42 -3.86
CA THR A 138 -23.12 -10.94 -4.79
C THR A 138 -23.81 -12.06 -5.58
N ARG A 139 -23.48 -13.33 -5.29
CA ARG A 139 -24.23 -14.46 -5.87
C ARG A 139 -25.56 -14.61 -5.15
N PRO A 140 -26.71 -14.61 -5.87
CA PRO A 140 -28.04 -14.83 -5.30
C PRO A 140 -28.17 -16.23 -4.68
#